data_f78b78feaf30067f1c63c77b33daa5f6
#
_entry.id   f78b78feaf30067f1c63c77b33daa5f6
#
_cell.length_a   1.000
_cell.length_b   1.000
_cell.length_c   1.000
_cell.angle_alpha   90.00
_cell.angle_beta   90.00
_cell.angle_gamma   90.00
#
_symmetry.space_group_name_H-M   'P 1'
#
loop_
_entity.id
_entity.type
_entity.pdbx_description
1 polymer ?
#
loop_
_entity_poly.entity_id
_entity_poly.type
_entity_poly.pdbx_seq_one_letter_code
_entity_poly.pdbx_strand_id
1 'polypeptide(L)'
;MAVEFEWRFDGGASDEQPAEPARRRWRSWLLRGALIAGVLGLVVFVWWRARQAALAQLEQEVQAVAELEVQALLRGDLDLYLSLQDPDDPVWIAAREPQVHVGNILPAPAPGLSATLPITMENPHVVGDRARVEWVRLAGRPGDAQLPFRGVSFYRLAADGRWVHTAPDPDYGGRTLVWTGARNSLAGPIVHAELMERLAPELERT
;
A
#
# COMPACT_ATOMS: atom_id res chain seq x y z
N MET A 1 -6.85 106.47 -21.37
CA MET A 1 -6.74 105.08 -21.87
C MET A 1 -7.09 104.19 -20.67
N ALA A 2 -8.32 103.67 -20.70
CA ALA A 2 -8.75 102.65 -19.69
C ALA A 2 -8.58 101.26 -20.31
N VAL A 3 -7.81 100.41 -19.64
CA VAL A 3 -7.65 99.08 -20.08
C VAL A 3 -8.67 98.23 -19.31
N GLU A 4 -9.69 97.75 -19.97
CA GLU A 4 -10.67 96.83 -19.44
C GLU A 4 -10.06 95.40 -19.43
N PHE A 5 -9.90 94.84 -18.24
CA PHE A 5 -9.49 93.41 -18.02
C PHE A 5 -10.72 92.56 -17.98
N GLU A 6 -10.99 91.81 -19.06
CA GLU A 6 -12.06 90.79 -19.11
C GLU A 6 -11.53 89.46 -18.57
N TRP A 7 -12.00 89.06 -17.39
CA TRP A 7 -11.69 87.75 -16.84
C TRP A 7 -12.62 86.70 -17.45
N ARG A 8 -12.08 85.92 -18.43
CA ARG A 8 -12.77 84.72 -18.93
C ARG A 8 -12.45 83.59 -17.97
N PHE A 9 -13.42 83.18 -17.17
CA PHE A 9 -13.38 81.90 -16.52
C PHE A 9 -13.78 80.83 -17.55
N ASP A 10 -12.78 80.15 -18.13
CA ASP A 10 -12.99 78.90 -18.84
C ASP A 10 -13.34 77.86 -17.78
N GLY A 11 -14.64 77.74 -17.53
CA GLY A 11 -15.21 76.64 -16.78
C GLY A 11 -14.93 75.34 -17.56
N GLY A 12 -13.73 74.78 -17.38
CA GLY A 12 -13.44 73.46 -17.85
C GLY A 12 -14.46 72.53 -17.20
N ALA A 13 -15.47 72.16 -17.96
CA ALA A 13 -16.31 71.02 -17.59
C ALA A 13 -15.38 69.82 -17.51
N SER A 14 -14.92 69.48 -16.27
CA SER A 14 -14.34 68.21 -16.02
C SER A 14 -15.40 67.19 -16.39
N ASP A 15 -15.18 66.50 -17.52
CA ASP A 15 -15.88 65.26 -17.86
C ASP A 15 -15.52 64.28 -16.76
N GLU A 16 -16.16 64.41 -15.61
CA GLU A 16 -16.19 63.35 -14.60
C GLU A 16 -16.89 62.14 -15.23
N GLN A 17 -16.09 61.32 -15.93
CA GLN A 17 -16.56 60.00 -16.31
C GLN A 17 -17.12 59.36 -15.06
N PRO A 18 -18.40 58.96 -15.06
CA PRO A 18 -19.01 58.33 -13.89
C PRO A 18 -18.15 57.12 -13.51
N ALA A 19 -17.53 57.18 -12.34
CA ALA A 19 -16.73 56.11 -11.82
C ALA A 19 -17.57 54.82 -11.86
N GLU A 20 -17.16 53.88 -12.72
CA GLU A 20 -17.82 52.55 -12.78
C GLU A 20 -18.02 52.03 -11.37
N PRO A 21 -19.23 51.65 -10.97
CA PRO A 21 -19.53 51.28 -9.61
C PRO A 21 -18.62 50.13 -9.19
N ALA A 22 -17.85 50.31 -8.14
CA ALA A 22 -16.84 49.37 -7.60
C ALA A 22 -17.38 47.93 -7.44
N ARG A 23 -18.69 47.76 -7.31
CA ARG A 23 -19.41 46.50 -7.31
C ARG A 23 -19.22 45.64 -8.57
N ARG A 24 -19.06 46.26 -9.75
CA ARG A 24 -18.91 45.50 -11.01
C ARG A 24 -17.52 44.91 -11.14
N ARG A 25 -16.50 45.61 -10.67
CA ARG A 25 -15.11 45.13 -10.63
C ARG A 25 -14.95 43.96 -9.66
N TRP A 26 -15.57 43.99 -8.49
CA TRP A 26 -15.48 42.93 -7.51
C TRP A 26 -16.14 41.63 -7.99
N ARG A 27 -17.27 41.69 -8.66
CA ARG A 27 -17.90 40.51 -9.28
C ARG A 27 -17.02 39.84 -10.32
N SER A 28 -16.31 40.58 -11.14
CA SER A 28 -15.39 40.02 -12.14
C SER A 28 -14.18 39.35 -11.49
N TRP A 29 -13.65 39.88 -10.38
CA TRP A 29 -12.59 39.24 -9.60
C TRP A 29 -13.06 37.93 -8.92
N LEU A 30 -14.24 37.91 -8.37
CA LEU A 30 -14.85 36.72 -7.79
C LEU A 30 -15.06 35.63 -8.84
N LEU A 31 -15.54 35.96 -10.02
CA LEU A 31 -15.73 35.00 -11.11
C LEU A 31 -14.41 34.44 -11.61
N ARG A 32 -13.38 35.28 -11.76
CA ARG A 32 -12.02 34.80 -12.12
C ARG A 32 -11.43 33.92 -11.04
N GLY A 33 -11.56 34.31 -9.77
CA GLY A 33 -11.13 33.50 -8.63
C GLY A 33 -11.83 32.14 -8.58
N ALA A 34 -13.14 32.11 -8.79
CA ALA A 34 -13.93 30.87 -8.83
C ALA A 34 -13.52 29.97 -10.02
N LEU A 35 -13.26 30.56 -11.19
CA LEU A 35 -12.78 29.81 -12.36
C LEU A 35 -11.41 29.18 -12.09
N ILE A 36 -10.46 29.94 -11.55
CA ILE A 36 -9.13 29.44 -11.21
C ILE A 36 -9.22 28.34 -10.17
N ALA A 37 -10.01 28.53 -9.11
CA ALA A 37 -10.24 27.51 -8.08
C ALA A 37 -10.88 26.23 -8.67
N GLY A 38 -11.83 26.38 -9.60
CA GLY A 38 -12.46 25.26 -10.30
C GLY A 38 -11.45 24.48 -11.16
N VAL A 39 -10.59 25.18 -11.91
CA VAL A 39 -9.55 24.54 -12.73
C VAL A 39 -8.52 23.82 -11.84
N LEU A 40 -8.05 24.45 -10.77
CA LEU A 40 -7.14 23.83 -9.82
C LEU A 40 -7.77 22.60 -9.16
N GLY A 41 -9.02 22.69 -8.74
CA GLY A 41 -9.77 21.57 -8.19
C GLY A 41 -9.88 20.40 -9.16
N LEU A 42 -10.16 20.69 -10.44
CA LEU A 42 -10.21 19.68 -11.50
C LEU A 42 -8.86 19.01 -11.72
N VAL A 43 -7.78 19.79 -11.78
CA VAL A 43 -6.40 19.25 -11.95
C VAL A 43 -6.04 18.33 -10.79
N VAL A 44 -6.30 18.77 -9.54
CA VAL A 44 -6.04 17.94 -8.34
C VAL A 44 -6.89 16.67 -8.36
N PHE A 45 -8.15 16.77 -8.75
CA PHE A 45 -9.06 15.63 -8.85
C PHE A 45 -8.58 14.61 -9.91
N VAL A 46 -8.22 15.08 -11.11
CA VAL A 46 -7.71 14.21 -12.19
C VAL A 46 -6.41 13.55 -11.77
N TRP A 47 -5.48 14.30 -11.17
CA TRP A 47 -4.22 13.75 -10.65
C TRP A 47 -4.46 12.70 -9.56
N TRP A 48 -5.36 12.98 -8.62
CA TRP A 48 -5.72 12.03 -7.57
C TRP A 48 -6.32 10.74 -8.15
N ARG A 49 -7.25 10.86 -9.10
CA ARG A 49 -7.85 9.71 -9.81
C ARG A 49 -6.80 8.89 -10.57
N ALA A 50 -5.91 9.54 -11.28
CA ALA A 50 -4.83 8.87 -12.00
C ALA A 50 -3.91 8.11 -11.05
N ARG A 51 -3.56 8.71 -9.90
CA ARG A 51 -2.76 8.07 -8.86
C ARG A 51 -3.46 6.83 -8.29
N GLN A 52 -4.75 6.92 -7.99
CA GLN A 52 -5.53 5.77 -7.49
C GLN A 52 -5.59 4.64 -8.53
N ALA A 53 -5.79 4.97 -9.80
CA ALA A 53 -5.80 3.97 -10.87
C ALA A 53 -4.43 3.28 -11.02
N ALA A 54 -3.33 4.04 -10.93
CA ALA A 54 -1.98 3.48 -10.99
C ALA A 54 -1.68 2.56 -9.79
N LEU A 55 -2.09 2.94 -8.58
CA LEU A 55 -1.94 2.08 -7.40
C LEU A 55 -2.75 0.79 -7.55
N ALA A 56 -4.02 0.87 -7.98
CA ALA A 56 -4.84 -0.30 -8.20
C ALA A 56 -4.25 -1.25 -9.25
N GLN A 57 -3.61 -0.70 -10.30
CA GLN A 57 -2.91 -1.51 -11.28
C GLN A 57 -1.72 -2.25 -10.66
N LEU A 58 -0.88 -1.56 -9.87
CA LEU A 58 0.26 -2.19 -9.19
C LEU A 58 -0.20 -3.28 -8.21
N GLU A 59 -1.28 -3.05 -7.48
CA GLU A 59 -1.87 -4.04 -6.59
C GLU A 59 -2.34 -5.28 -7.36
N GLN A 60 -2.96 -5.12 -8.53
CA GLN A 60 -3.35 -6.21 -9.40
C GLN A 60 -2.13 -6.99 -9.96
N GLU A 61 -1.06 -6.29 -10.33
CA GLU A 61 0.17 -6.92 -10.81
C GLU A 61 0.82 -7.79 -9.71
N VAL A 62 0.92 -7.27 -8.50
CA VAL A 62 1.46 -8.02 -7.35
C VAL A 62 0.59 -9.23 -7.03
N GLN A 63 -0.72 -9.06 -7.02
CA GLN A 63 -1.66 -10.16 -6.78
C GLN A 63 -1.52 -11.25 -7.85
N ALA A 64 -1.39 -10.88 -9.11
CA ALA A 64 -1.20 -11.83 -10.20
C ALA A 64 0.10 -12.64 -10.05
N VAL A 65 1.20 -11.99 -9.60
CA VAL A 65 2.46 -12.68 -9.32
C VAL A 65 2.31 -13.65 -8.13
N ALA A 66 1.63 -13.24 -7.06
CA ALA A 66 1.36 -14.09 -5.91
C ALA A 66 0.50 -15.32 -6.30
N GLU A 67 -0.51 -15.14 -7.11
CA GLU A 67 -1.34 -16.23 -7.64
C GLU A 67 -0.54 -17.17 -8.56
N LEU A 68 0.34 -16.60 -9.40
CA LEU A 68 1.21 -17.39 -10.28
C LEU A 68 2.20 -18.23 -9.48
N GLU A 69 2.76 -17.69 -8.41
CA GLU A 69 3.63 -18.41 -7.48
C GLU A 69 2.91 -19.63 -6.87
N VAL A 70 1.69 -19.44 -6.37
CA VAL A 70 0.88 -20.55 -5.86
C VAL A 70 0.61 -21.58 -6.94
N GLN A 71 0.30 -21.17 -8.16
CA GLN A 71 0.09 -22.11 -9.27
C GLN A 71 1.36 -22.90 -9.63
N ALA A 72 2.53 -22.24 -9.63
CA ALA A 72 3.82 -22.90 -9.86
C ALA A 72 4.05 -24.00 -8.80
N LEU A 73 3.85 -23.68 -7.55
CA LEU A 73 3.95 -24.62 -6.43
C LEU A 73 2.98 -25.82 -6.59
N LEU A 74 1.71 -25.54 -6.92
CA LEU A 74 0.69 -26.58 -7.10
C LEU A 74 0.98 -27.53 -8.25
N ARG A 75 1.67 -27.05 -9.30
CA ARG A 75 2.07 -27.84 -10.45
C ARG A 75 3.42 -28.55 -10.26
N GLY A 76 4.17 -28.20 -9.19
CA GLY A 76 5.54 -28.65 -8.98
C GLY A 76 6.51 -28.05 -10.00
N ASP A 77 6.17 -26.87 -10.56
CA ASP A 77 7.02 -26.16 -11.53
C ASP A 77 8.07 -25.35 -10.77
N LEU A 78 9.19 -26.02 -10.47
CA LEU A 78 10.29 -25.43 -9.71
C LEU A 78 10.92 -24.26 -10.44
N ASP A 79 11.12 -24.37 -11.74
CA ASP A 79 11.78 -23.32 -12.53
C ASP A 79 10.95 -22.05 -12.51
N LEU A 80 9.64 -22.15 -12.74
CA LEU A 80 8.74 -21.02 -12.66
C LEU A 80 8.74 -20.45 -11.25
N TYR A 81 8.61 -21.30 -10.22
CA TYR A 81 8.59 -20.85 -8.81
C TYR A 81 9.86 -20.06 -8.47
N LEU A 82 11.04 -20.58 -8.80
CA LEU A 82 12.32 -19.93 -8.50
C LEU A 82 12.50 -18.63 -9.31
N SER A 83 11.96 -18.57 -10.52
CA SER A 83 12.01 -17.35 -11.34
C SER A 83 11.19 -16.18 -10.76
N LEU A 84 10.27 -16.47 -9.87
CA LEU A 84 9.43 -15.48 -9.16
C LEU A 84 10.07 -15.03 -7.83
N GLN A 85 11.16 -15.66 -7.39
CA GLN A 85 11.88 -15.27 -6.19
C GLN A 85 12.85 -14.12 -6.47
N ASP A 86 13.22 -13.39 -5.43
CA ASP A 86 14.17 -12.29 -5.52
C ASP A 86 15.57 -12.76 -5.94
N PRO A 87 16.03 -12.44 -7.16
CA PRO A 87 17.32 -12.90 -7.65
C PRO A 87 18.51 -12.25 -6.93
N ASP A 88 18.30 -11.13 -6.26
CA ASP A 88 19.35 -10.40 -5.54
C ASP A 88 19.58 -10.95 -4.13
N ASP A 89 18.71 -11.87 -3.67
CA ASP A 89 18.84 -12.53 -2.36
C ASP A 89 19.06 -14.05 -2.50
N PRO A 90 20.31 -14.50 -2.67
CA PRO A 90 20.63 -15.92 -2.81
C PRO A 90 20.34 -16.74 -1.55
N VAL A 91 20.34 -16.12 -0.37
CA VAL A 91 20.00 -16.79 0.89
C VAL A 91 18.50 -17.10 0.93
N TRP A 92 17.69 -16.16 0.47
CA TRP A 92 16.26 -16.35 0.33
C TRP A 92 15.92 -17.49 -0.64
N ILE A 93 16.55 -17.51 -1.82
CA ILE A 93 16.36 -18.56 -2.83
C ILE A 93 16.74 -19.93 -2.26
N ALA A 94 17.94 -20.04 -1.66
CA ALA A 94 18.39 -21.28 -1.06
C ALA A 94 17.48 -21.80 0.06
N ALA A 95 16.82 -20.92 0.79
CA ALA A 95 15.83 -21.29 1.81
C ALA A 95 14.51 -21.78 1.22
N ARG A 96 14.17 -21.37 -0.02
CA ARG A 96 12.91 -21.71 -0.70
C ARG A 96 12.97 -22.99 -1.53
N GLU A 97 14.12 -23.29 -2.10
CA GLU A 97 14.31 -24.47 -2.96
C GLU A 97 13.89 -25.79 -2.28
N PRO A 98 14.28 -26.09 -1.02
CA PRO A 98 13.85 -27.32 -0.36
C PRO A 98 12.34 -27.40 -0.14
N GLN A 99 11.66 -26.27 -0.01
CA GLN A 99 10.22 -26.24 0.27
C GLN A 99 9.40 -26.82 -0.89
N VAL A 100 9.85 -26.63 -2.12
CA VAL A 100 9.21 -27.18 -3.32
C VAL A 100 9.39 -28.70 -3.39
N HIS A 101 10.58 -29.20 -3.08
CA HIS A 101 10.88 -30.63 -3.14
C HIS A 101 10.11 -31.48 -2.12
N VAL A 102 9.76 -30.91 -0.98
CA VAL A 102 9.05 -31.61 0.11
C VAL A 102 7.52 -31.55 -0.09
N GLY A 103 7.01 -30.86 -1.11
CA GLY A 103 5.58 -30.66 -1.29
C GLY A 103 4.95 -29.77 -0.21
N ASN A 104 5.76 -29.16 0.63
CA ASN A 104 5.37 -28.22 1.66
C ASN A 104 5.27 -26.81 1.07
N ILE A 105 4.25 -26.64 0.30
CA ILE A 105 3.95 -25.45 -0.49
C ILE A 105 3.84 -24.17 0.34
N LEU A 106 3.58 -24.30 1.62
CA LEU A 106 3.50 -23.22 2.59
C LEU A 106 3.91 -23.76 3.95
N PRO A 107 4.37 -22.92 4.89
CA PRO A 107 4.68 -23.40 6.23
C PRO A 107 3.53 -24.27 6.70
N ALA A 108 3.83 -25.54 6.99
CA ALA A 108 2.82 -26.47 7.46
C ALA A 108 2.12 -25.82 8.64
N PRO A 109 0.79 -25.77 8.68
CA PRO A 109 0.13 -25.53 9.94
C PRO A 109 0.67 -26.58 10.90
N ALA A 110 0.73 -26.31 12.19
CA ALA A 110 1.35 -27.17 13.20
C ALA A 110 1.25 -28.68 12.91
N PRO A 111 2.17 -29.53 13.40
CA PRO A 111 2.16 -30.97 13.13
C PRO A 111 0.79 -31.61 13.33
N GLY A 112 0.31 -32.38 12.35
CA GLY A 112 -0.99 -33.05 12.38
C GLY A 112 -2.16 -32.22 11.82
N LEU A 113 -1.93 -31.02 11.34
CA LEU A 113 -2.93 -30.27 10.56
C LEU A 113 -2.69 -30.48 9.08
N SER A 114 -3.76 -30.69 8.33
CA SER A 114 -3.76 -30.66 6.88
C SER A 114 -4.29 -29.30 6.38
N ALA A 115 -3.62 -28.73 5.40
CA ALA A 115 -4.12 -27.53 4.73
C ALA A 115 -4.90 -27.93 3.49
N THR A 116 -6.01 -27.25 3.27
CA THR A 116 -6.81 -27.42 2.06
C THR A 116 -6.55 -26.27 1.07
N LEU A 117 -6.69 -26.63 -0.18
CA LEU A 117 -6.74 -25.66 -1.29
C LEU A 117 -8.23 -25.32 -1.57
N PRO A 118 -8.54 -24.13 -2.03
CA PRO A 118 -7.64 -23.12 -2.58
C PRO A 118 -7.01 -22.21 -1.52
N ILE A 119 -5.91 -21.54 -1.94
CA ILE A 119 -5.32 -20.41 -1.22
C ILE A 119 -5.92 -19.16 -1.85
N THR A 120 -6.49 -18.31 -1.03
CA THR A 120 -7.03 -17.02 -1.48
C THR A 120 -6.01 -15.92 -1.19
N MET A 121 -5.67 -15.13 -2.20
CA MET A 121 -4.87 -13.93 -2.05
C MET A 121 -5.78 -12.75 -1.78
N GLU A 122 -5.50 -11.99 -0.74
CA GLU A 122 -6.32 -10.87 -0.28
C GLU A 122 -5.44 -9.66 0.02
N ASN A 123 -6.06 -8.49 0.01
CA ASN A 123 -5.48 -7.24 0.52
C ASN A 123 -4.06 -6.93 0.01
N PRO A 124 -3.82 -6.91 -1.32
CA PRO A 124 -2.55 -6.44 -1.82
C PRO A 124 -2.35 -4.99 -1.36
N HIS A 125 -1.15 -4.68 -0.89
CA HIS A 125 -0.80 -3.35 -0.43
C HIS A 125 0.58 -2.96 -0.93
N VAL A 126 0.65 -1.91 -1.74
CA VAL A 126 1.87 -1.44 -2.41
C VAL A 126 2.33 -0.12 -1.79
N VAL A 127 3.62 -0.06 -1.41
CA VAL A 127 4.27 1.15 -0.91
C VAL A 127 5.63 1.31 -1.59
N GLY A 128 5.72 2.23 -2.53
CA GLY A 128 6.94 2.45 -3.33
C GLY A 128 7.26 1.23 -4.18
N ASP A 129 8.43 0.66 -3.99
CA ASP A 129 8.96 -0.54 -4.65
C ASP A 129 8.71 -1.84 -3.87
N ARG A 130 7.94 -1.77 -2.79
CA ARG A 130 7.60 -2.91 -1.94
C ARG A 130 6.11 -3.16 -1.90
N ALA A 131 5.75 -4.42 -1.75
CA ALA A 131 4.38 -4.83 -1.60
C ALA A 131 4.26 -5.99 -0.61
N ARG A 132 3.05 -6.12 -0.06
CA ARG A 132 2.66 -7.29 0.72
C ARG A 132 1.31 -7.79 0.22
N VAL A 133 1.12 -9.10 0.28
CA VAL A 133 -0.15 -9.76 -0.05
C VAL A 133 -0.49 -10.70 1.10
N GLU A 134 -1.68 -10.56 1.61
CA GLU A 134 -2.22 -11.50 2.59
C GLU A 134 -2.74 -12.74 1.86
N TRP A 135 -2.56 -13.90 2.45
CA TRP A 135 -3.14 -15.12 1.93
C TRP A 135 -3.88 -15.86 3.03
N VAL A 136 -4.97 -16.50 2.63
CA VAL A 136 -5.81 -17.28 3.53
C VAL A 136 -5.94 -18.68 2.98
N ARG A 137 -5.76 -19.66 3.83
CA ARG A 137 -6.07 -21.06 3.55
C ARG A 137 -6.83 -21.67 4.72
N LEU A 138 -7.61 -22.67 4.46
CA LEU A 138 -8.24 -23.43 5.51
C LEU A 138 -7.29 -24.53 5.97
N ALA A 139 -7.18 -24.71 7.27
CA ALA A 139 -6.37 -25.76 7.87
C ALA A 139 -7.11 -26.40 9.06
N GLY A 140 -6.97 -27.70 9.21
CA GLY A 140 -7.62 -28.45 10.29
C GLY A 140 -7.12 -29.89 10.32
N ARG A 141 -7.50 -30.64 11.34
CA ARG A 141 -7.30 -32.09 11.35
C ARG A 141 -8.32 -32.73 10.40
N PRO A 142 -7.98 -33.86 9.78
CA PRO A 142 -8.96 -34.62 9.01
C PRO A 142 -10.19 -34.95 9.86
N GLY A 143 -11.37 -34.50 9.42
CA GLY A 143 -12.63 -34.72 10.14
C GLY A 143 -13.06 -33.60 11.09
N ASP A 144 -12.17 -32.67 11.41
CA ASP A 144 -12.48 -31.52 12.27
C ASP A 144 -12.92 -30.29 11.44
N ALA A 145 -13.49 -29.31 12.13
CA ALA A 145 -13.78 -28.01 11.53
C ALA A 145 -12.48 -27.35 11.07
N GLN A 146 -12.47 -26.91 9.80
CA GLN A 146 -11.33 -26.19 9.24
C GLN A 146 -11.34 -24.73 9.68
N LEU A 147 -10.19 -24.25 10.12
CA LEU A 147 -9.99 -22.87 10.56
C LEU A 147 -9.20 -22.07 9.51
N PRO A 148 -9.51 -20.80 9.32
CA PRO A 148 -8.73 -19.94 8.42
C PRO A 148 -7.34 -19.69 9.01
N PHE A 149 -6.32 -20.08 8.27
CA PHE A 149 -4.93 -19.77 8.56
C PHE A 149 -4.48 -18.66 7.63
N ARG A 150 -4.00 -17.56 8.20
CA ARG A 150 -3.56 -16.37 7.46
C ARG A 150 -2.05 -16.23 7.50
N GLY A 151 -1.48 -15.76 6.40
CA GLY A 151 -0.08 -15.40 6.33
C GLY A 151 0.09 -14.20 5.40
N VAL A 152 1.33 -13.73 5.32
CA VAL A 152 1.70 -12.58 4.50
C VAL A 152 2.92 -12.94 3.68
N SER A 153 2.88 -12.64 2.40
CA SER A 153 4.01 -12.70 1.48
C SER A 153 4.46 -11.28 1.12
N PHE A 154 5.77 -11.12 0.95
CA PHE A 154 6.39 -9.83 0.65
C PHE A 154 6.97 -9.85 -0.73
N TYR A 155 6.78 -8.76 -1.45
CA TYR A 155 7.23 -8.61 -2.83
C TYR A 155 8.03 -7.32 -2.97
N ARG A 156 8.99 -7.34 -3.87
CA ARG A 156 9.82 -6.19 -4.25
C ARG A 156 9.75 -6.00 -5.76
N LEU A 157 9.72 -4.74 -6.20
CA LEU A 157 9.87 -4.42 -7.61
C LEU A 157 11.36 -4.52 -7.97
N ALA A 158 11.72 -5.49 -8.80
CA ALA A 158 13.08 -5.67 -9.26
C ALA A 158 13.47 -4.60 -10.29
N ALA A 159 14.77 -4.48 -10.58
CA ALA A 159 15.30 -3.48 -11.50
C ALA A 159 14.78 -3.62 -12.95
N ASP A 160 14.34 -4.82 -13.33
CA ASP A 160 13.71 -5.10 -14.63
C ASP A 160 12.20 -4.78 -14.68
N GLY A 161 11.64 -4.24 -13.61
CA GLY A 161 10.24 -3.85 -13.48
C GLY A 161 9.28 -4.98 -13.13
N ARG A 162 9.79 -6.17 -12.79
CA ARG A 162 8.95 -7.30 -12.32
C ARG A 162 8.83 -7.31 -10.79
N TRP A 163 7.68 -7.68 -10.30
CA TRP A 163 7.51 -8.02 -8.89
C TRP A 163 8.09 -9.40 -8.61
N VAL A 164 8.88 -9.51 -7.56
CA VAL A 164 9.51 -10.76 -7.12
C VAL A 164 9.25 -10.98 -5.62
N HIS A 165 9.03 -12.24 -5.23
CA HIS A 165 8.84 -12.61 -3.83
C HIS A 165 10.17 -12.47 -3.09
N THR A 166 10.18 -11.77 -1.97
CA THR A 166 11.38 -11.46 -1.19
C THR A 166 11.20 -11.79 0.29
N ALA A 167 12.29 -11.76 1.02
CA ALA A 167 12.26 -11.89 2.48
C ALA A 167 11.36 -10.81 3.12
N PRO A 168 10.73 -11.11 4.25
CA PRO A 168 9.99 -10.13 5.03
C PRO A 168 10.84 -8.90 5.31
N ASP A 169 10.21 -7.71 5.24
CA ASP A 169 10.86 -6.50 5.68
C ASP A 169 11.29 -6.65 7.14
N PRO A 170 12.56 -6.39 7.49
CA PRO A 170 13.06 -6.50 8.87
C PRO A 170 12.20 -5.75 9.88
N ASP A 171 11.61 -4.62 9.45
CA ASP A 171 10.80 -3.78 10.31
C ASP A 171 9.32 -4.17 10.34
N TYR A 172 8.89 -5.12 9.51
CA TYR A 172 7.48 -5.52 9.44
C TYR A 172 6.94 -6.06 10.76
N GLY A 173 7.73 -6.89 11.44
CA GLY A 173 7.37 -7.43 12.74
C GLY A 173 7.54 -6.44 13.89
N GLY A 174 8.14 -5.28 13.62
CA GLY A 174 8.60 -4.36 14.65
C GLY A 174 9.69 -4.98 15.53
N ARG A 175 9.94 -4.37 16.69
CA ARG A 175 10.96 -4.86 17.62
C ARG A 175 10.60 -6.27 18.13
N THR A 176 11.63 -7.08 18.35
CA THR A 176 11.48 -8.37 19.01
C THR A 176 11.13 -8.16 20.48
N LEU A 177 10.04 -8.79 20.92
CA LEU A 177 9.72 -8.94 22.32
C LEU A 177 10.29 -10.25 22.82
N VAL A 178 10.84 -10.24 24.01
CA VAL A 178 11.29 -11.45 24.71
C VAL A 178 10.50 -11.55 26.02
N TRP A 179 9.74 -12.62 26.13
CA TRP A 179 9.14 -13.01 27.40
C TRP A 179 10.01 -14.09 28.01
N THR A 180 10.36 -13.94 29.28
CA THR A 180 11.19 -14.93 30.01
C THR A 180 10.44 -15.37 31.25
N GLY A 181 10.09 -16.64 31.29
CA GLY A 181 9.51 -17.31 32.45
C GLY A 181 10.57 -18.04 33.27
N ALA A 182 10.12 -18.83 34.23
CA ALA A 182 11.02 -19.56 35.13
C ALA A 182 11.76 -20.73 34.42
N ARG A 183 11.15 -21.34 33.42
CA ARG A 183 11.66 -22.51 32.70
C ARG A 183 11.85 -22.28 31.20
N ASN A 184 11.10 -21.35 30.63
CA ASN A 184 11.05 -21.16 29.21
C ASN A 184 11.24 -19.68 28.86
N SER A 185 11.71 -19.40 27.65
CA SER A 185 11.68 -18.09 27.05
C SER A 185 10.96 -18.14 25.71
N LEU A 186 10.18 -17.08 25.41
CA LEU A 186 9.47 -16.93 24.16
C LEU A 186 9.91 -15.62 23.55
N ALA A 187 10.40 -15.67 22.32
CA ALA A 187 10.80 -14.49 21.57
C ALA A 187 9.98 -14.39 20.28
N GLY A 188 9.54 -13.20 19.95
CA GLY A 188 8.77 -12.97 18.73
C GLY A 188 8.60 -11.48 18.43
N PRO A 189 8.16 -11.16 17.22
CA PRO A 189 7.91 -9.77 16.85
C PRO A 189 6.73 -9.19 17.61
N ILE A 190 6.75 -7.87 17.84
CA ILE A 190 5.74 -7.14 18.63
C ILE A 190 4.32 -7.29 18.09
N VAL A 191 4.15 -7.52 16.79
CA VAL A 191 2.84 -7.79 16.18
C VAL A 191 2.15 -9.04 16.75
N HIS A 192 2.90 -9.91 17.40
CA HIS A 192 2.39 -11.11 18.05
C HIS A 192 2.34 -11.00 19.58
N ALA A 193 2.45 -9.78 20.14
CA ALA A 193 2.47 -9.54 21.58
C ALA A 193 1.29 -10.22 22.30
N GLU A 194 0.06 -10.02 21.82
CA GLU A 194 -1.15 -10.63 22.40
C GLU A 194 -1.09 -12.18 22.38
N LEU A 195 -0.58 -12.75 21.28
CA LEU A 195 -0.41 -14.19 21.17
C LEU A 195 0.64 -14.68 22.18
N MET A 196 1.76 -13.96 22.30
CA MET A 196 2.82 -14.29 23.24
C MET A 196 2.32 -14.23 24.70
N GLU A 197 1.56 -13.20 25.06
CA GLU A 197 0.96 -13.06 26.39
C GLU A 197 -0.02 -14.19 26.71
N ARG A 198 -0.74 -14.70 25.72
CA ARG A 198 -1.65 -15.83 25.90
C ARG A 198 -0.92 -17.17 26.00
N LEU A 199 0.15 -17.37 25.23
CA LEU A 199 0.91 -18.63 25.19
C LEU A 199 1.87 -18.76 26.36
N ALA A 200 2.42 -17.67 26.88
CA ALA A 200 3.39 -17.67 27.95
C ALA A 200 2.95 -18.47 29.20
N PRO A 201 1.74 -18.28 29.74
CA PRO A 201 1.27 -19.08 30.89
C PRO A 201 1.08 -20.56 30.59
N GLU A 202 0.74 -20.93 29.35
CA GLU A 202 0.58 -22.31 28.95
C GLU A 202 1.93 -23.06 28.90
N LEU A 203 2.97 -22.36 28.38
CA LEU A 203 4.33 -22.90 28.33
C LEU A 203 4.96 -23.09 29.71
N GLU A 204 4.57 -22.34 30.73
CA GLU A 204 5.05 -22.48 32.08
C GLU A 204 4.41 -23.69 32.80
N ARG A 205 3.25 -24.19 32.38
CA ARG A 205 2.55 -25.33 32.95
C ARG A 205 3.06 -26.69 32.48
N THR A 206 3.79 -26.69 31.36
CA THR A 206 4.38 -27.90 30.77
C THR A 206 5.80 -28.10 31.28
#